data_5b66a2fbc39535223be5a3f1c4264b86
#
_entry.id   5b66a2fbc39535223be5a3f1c4264b86
#
_cell.length_a   1.000
_cell.length_b   1.000
_cell.length_c   1.000
_cell.angle_alpha   90.00
_cell.angle_beta   90.00
_cell.angle_gamma   90.00
#
_symmetry.space_group_name_H-M   'P 1'
#
loop_
_entity.id
_entity.type
_entity.pdbx_description
1 polymer ?
#
loop_
_entity_poly.entity_id
_entity_poly.type
_entity_poly.pdbx_seq_one_letter_code
_entity_poly.pdbx_strand_id
1 'polypeptide(L)'
;MIYHPTELMLDDRQREKLQGYDPGFPYTAIDCRFDGYSGPCVDWHWHATLEINICASGVLKTSTQRGEYIVREGDGVLVNANVLHRNEAFEGAPGVCVQTHMFDRSLVAAAELPLRRYVAPVVECTLLDALPLFRENAEHRAVLEALDRAFAAAGEEKDGYELEICGLLNRAWQGIYALALPVIGARQPLPRMETARLKRMLGFIRDHFAEDISPADIAASAGVCERECFRCFKQELGTTPLATLTDFRLRKAAELLRETDRSVTDIAAACGFATSSYFGKVFRRRMNLSPLAYRRG
;
A
#
# COMPACT_ATOMS: atom_id res chain seq x y z
N MET A 1 -10.15 -8.46 16.05
CA MET A 1 -9.27 -9.52 15.45
C MET A 1 -8.14 -8.87 14.65
N ILE A 2 -6.89 -9.25 14.92
CA ILE A 2 -5.74 -8.81 14.12
C ILE A 2 -5.57 -9.79 12.97
N TYR A 3 -5.48 -9.26 11.76
CA TYR A 3 -5.25 -10.02 10.54
C TYR A 3 -3.75 -10.08 10.20
N HIS A 4 -3.25 -11.23 9.76
CA HIS A 4 -1.86 -11.44 9.39
C HIS A 4 -1.77 -11.82 7.90
N PRO A 5 -1.66 -10.84 6.98
CA PRO A 5 -1.59 -11.12 5.55
C PRO A 5 -0.24 -11.73 5.15
N THR A 6 -0.30 -12.63 4.19
CA THR A 6 0.89 -13.16 3.51
C THR A 6 1.01 -12.63 2.08
N GLU A 7 -0.06 -12.04 1.55
CA GLU A 7 -0.12 -11.48 0.21
C GLU A 7 -1.13 -10.34 0.11
N LEU A 8 -0.98 -9.51 -0.92
CA LEU A 8 -1.90 -8.43 -1.27
C LEU A 8 -2.96 -8.96 -2.26
N MET A 9 -4.22 -8.92 -1.88
CA MET A 9 -5.32 -9.28 -2.77
C MET A 9 -5.89 -8.03 -3.45
N LEU A 10 -5.86 -7.99 -4.78
CA LEU A 10 -6.33 -6.86 -5.58
C LEU A 10 -7.51 -7.25 -6.47
N ASP A 11 -8.37 -6.28 -6.76
CA ASP A 11 -9.35 -6.39 -7.84
C ASP A 11 -8.74 -5.93 -9.19
N ASP A 12 -9.55 -5.97 -10.26
CA ASP A 12 -9.19 -5.59 -11.63
C ASP A 12 -8.78 -4.11 -11.81
N ARG A 13 -8.89 -3.29 -10.76
CA ARG A 13 -8.54 -1.86 -10.77
C ARG A 13 -7.39 -1.50 -9.84
N GLN A 14 -6.61 -2.48 -9.38
CA GLN A 14 -5.58 -2.31 -8.33
C GLN A 14 -6.16 -1.85 -6.98
N ARG A 15 -7.45 -2.05 -6.76
CA ARG A 15 -8.07 -1.78 -5.49
C ARG A 15 -7.89 -2.99 -4.59
N GLU A 16 -7.41 -2.77 -3.39
CA GLU A 16 -7.26 -3.82 -2.40
C GLU A 16 -8.62 -4.40 -1.99
N LYS A 17 -8.69 -5.73 -1.96
CA LYS A 17 -9.78 -6.47 -1.34
C LYS A 17 -9.40 -6.72 0.11
N LEU A 18 -9.93 -5.88 0.99
CA LEU A 18 -9.62 -5.93 2.42
C LEU A 18 -10.10 -7.26 3.02
N GLN A 19 -9.15 -8.07 3.47
CA GLN A 19 -9.44 -9.31 4.18
C GLN A 19 -9.73 -8.98 5.65
N GLY A 20 -10.69 -9.70 6.26
CA GLY A 20 -11.10 -9.44 7.63
C GLY A 20 -11.90 -8.14 7.85
N TYR A 21 -12.27 -7.46 6.76
CA TYR A 21 -13.07 -6.23 6.83
C TYR A 21 -14.56 -6.57 6.94
N ASP A 22 -15.18 -6.17 8.05
CA ASP A 22 -16.64 -6.31 8.28
C ASP A 22 -17.33 -4.96 8.03
N PRO A 23 -18.29 -4.88 7.07
CA PRO A 23 -19.06 -3.66 6.86
C PRO A 23 -19.87 -3.21 8.09
N GLY A 24 -20.20 -4.12 9.01
CA GLY A 24 -20.88 -3.82 10.27
C GLY A 24 -19.99 -3.09 11.28
N PHE A 25 -18.69 -3.36 11.25
CA PHE A 25 -17.65 -2.61 11.96
C PHE A 25 -16.46 -2.39 11.01
N PRO A 26 -16.46 -1.30 10.23
CA PRO A 26 -15.55 -1.09 9.12
C PRO A 26 -14.14 -0.69 9.57
N TYR A 27 -13.49 -1.57 10.35
CA TYR A 27 -12.15 -1.49 10.88
C TYR A 27 -11.43 -2.83 10.71
N THR A 28 -10.17 -2.79 10.36
CA THR A 28 -9.27 -3.95 10.36
C THR A 28 -7.93 -3.54 10.94
N ALA A 29 -7.48 -4.28 11.96
CA ALA A 29 -6.11 -4.23 12.44
C ALA A 29 -5.27 -5.28 11.70
N ILE A 30 -4.10 -4.91 11.19
CA ILE A 30 -3.22 -5.80 10.43
C ILE A 30 -1.84 -5.78 11.07
N ASP A 31 -1.29 -6.97 11.33
CA ASP A 31 0.12 -7.16 11.68
C ASP A 31 0.83 -7.79 10.47
N CYS A 32 1.54 -6.97 9.71
CA CYS A 32 2.24 -7.38 8.50
C CYS A 32 3.73 -7.52 8.77
N ARG A 33 4.26 -8.73 8.61
CA ARG A 33 5.69 -9.05 8.69
C ARG A 33 6.24 -9.25 7.30
N PHE A 34 7.11 -8.37 6.85
CA PHE A 34 7.64 -8.39 5.48
C PHE A 34 8.48 -9.64 5.17
N ASP A 35 9.13 -10.24 6.17
CA ASP A 35 9.89 -11.48 5.98
C ASP A 35 9.00 -12.70 5.64
N GLY A 36 7.74 -12.68 6.07
CA GLY A 36 6.72 -13.70 5.77
C GLY A 36 5.81 -13.35 4.60
N TYR A 37 5.94 -12.15 4.04
CA TYR A 37 5.13 -11.69 2.93
C TYR A 37 5.59 -12.27 1.60
N SER A 38 4.71 -12.43 0.62
CA SER A 38 5.01 -13.01 -0.71
C SER A 38 6.01 -12.21 -1.55
N GLY A 39 6.55 -11.12 -1.01
CA GLY A 39 7.58 -10.28 -1.61
C GLY A 39 8.11 -9.27 -0.60
N PRO A 40 9.18 -8.52 -0.94
CA PRO A 40 9.77 -7.53 -0.05
C PRO A 40 8.92 -6.25 0.08
N CYS A 41 7.71 -6.25 -0.41
CA CYS A 41 6.83 -5.09 -0.44
C CYS A 41 5.35 -5.47 -0.60
N VAL A 42 4.47 -4.62 -0.07
CA VAL A 42 3.08 -4.49 -0.49
C VAL A 42 3.06 -3.56 -1.69
N ASP A 43 2.78 -4.11 -2.88
CA ASP A 43 2.94 -3.39 -4.14
C ASP A 43 1.94 -2.25 -4.33
N TRP A 44 2.09 -1.48 -5.41
CA TRP A 44 1.21 -0.38 -5.77
C TRP A 44 -0.26 -0.80 -5.78
N HIS A 45 -1.01 -0.25 -4.82
CA HIS A 45 -2.44 -0.50 -4.63
C HIS A 45 -3.13 0.75 -4.10
N TRP A 46 -4.43 0.69 -4.01
CA TRP A 46 -5.26 1.72 -3.39
C TRP A 46 -6.54 1.12 -2.81
N HIS A 47 -7.12 1.80 -1.87
CA HIS A 47 -8.41 1.46 -1.25
C HIS A 47 -9.16 2.72 -0.85
N ALA A 48 -10.47 2.58 -0.58
CA ALA A 48 -11.32 3.70 -0.19
C ALA A 48 -11.23 4.03 1.33
N THR A 49 -10.65 3.12 2.10
CA THR A 49 -10.41 3.29 3.54
C THR A 49 -9.23 4.22 3.80
N LEU A 50 -9.18 4.77 5.00
CA LEU A 50 -7.98 5.37 5.55
C LEU A 50 -7.05 4.26 6.02
N GLU A 51 -5.76 4.46 5.87
CA GLU A 51 -4.71 3.55 6.34
C GLU A 51 -3.72 4.30 7.23
N ILE A 52 -3.40 3.74 8.38
CA ILE A 52 -2.31 4.25 9.21
C ILE A 52 -1.37 3.10 9.52
N ASN A 53 -0.14 3.22 9.05
CA ASN A 53 0.93 2.26 9.28
C ASN A 53 1.81 2.76 10.43
N ILE A 54 2.03 1.91 11.43
CA ILE A 54 3.01 2.13 12.51
C ILE A 54 4.12 1.09 12.32
N CYS A 55 5.35 1.55 12.19
CA CYS A 55 6.51 0.68 12.10
C CYS A 55 6.81 0.10 13.50
N ALA A 56 6.45 -1.17 13.71
CA ALA A 56 6.66 -1.85 14.98
C ALA A 56 8.11 -2.34 15.15
N SER A 57 8.80 -2.63 14.05
CA SER A 57 10.23 -2.92 14.02
C SER A 57 10.83 -2.63 12.64
N GLY A 58 12.11 -2.30 12.61
CA GLY A 58 12.87 -2.02 11.39
C GLY A 58 12.61 -0.63 10.81
N VAL A 59 12.63 -0.52 9.49
CA VAL A 59 12.39 0.74 8.76
C VAL A 59 11.48 0.47 7.56
N LEU A 60 10.33 1.10 7.55
CA LEU A 60 9.35 1.06 6.47
C LEU A 60 9.59 2.22 5.50
N LYS A 61 9.49 1.98 4.21
CA LYS A 61 9.32 3.02 3.20
C LYS A 61 7.91 2.94 2.61
N THR A 62 7.15 4.02 2.77
CA THR A 62 5.87 4.22 2.10
C THR A 62 6.07 5.18 0.94
N SER A 63 5.69 4.77 -0.27
CA SER A 63 5.78 5.58 -1.49
C SER A 63 4.39 5.93 -1.98
N THR A 64 4.19 7.20 -2.34
CA THR A 64 2.98 7.72 -2.99
C THR A 64 3.34 8.45 -4.27
N GLN A 65 2.37 8.97 -4.98
CA GLN A 65 2.60 9.81 -6.17
C GLN A 65 3.27 11.15 -5.85
N ARG A 66 3.26 11.59 -4.57
CA ARG A 66 3.82 12.88 -4.15
C ARG A 66 5.17 12.77 -3.47
N GLY A 67 5.55 11.59 -3.02
CA GLY A 67 6.84 11.41 -2.35
C GLY A 67 7.02 10.07 -1.67
N GLU A 68 8.17 9.94 -1.07
CA GLU A 68 8.56 8.78 -0.27
C GLU A 68 8.67 9.19 1.20
N TYR A 69 8.17 8.35 2.08
CA TYR A 69 8.13 8.56 3.52
C TYR A 69 8.88 7.43 4.20
N ILE A 70 9.96 7.77 4.90
CA ILE A 70 10.74 6.80 5.66
C ILE A 70 10.23 6.82 7.10
N VAL A 71 9.71 5.69 7.54
CA VAL A 71 9.05 5.49 8.83
C VAL A 71 9.91 4.54 9.65
N ARG A 72 10.46 5.02 10.76
CA ARG A 72 11.33 4.24 11.66
C ARG A 72 10.50 3.57 12.75
N GLU A 73 11.12 2.66 13.48
CA GLU A 73 10.49 2.00 14.63
C GLU A 73 9.84 3.02 15.59
N GLY A 74 8.58 2.78 15.91
CA GLY A 74 7.73 3.64 16.74
C GLY A 74 7.05 4.78 15.99
N ASP A 75 7.52 5.17 14.81
CA ASP A 75 6.88 6.20 13.97
C ASP A 75 5.74 5.61 13.14
N GLY A 76 4.93 6.48 12.54
CA GLY A 76 3.83 6.07 11.68
C GLY A 76 3.67 6.94 10.44
N VAL A 77 2.76 6.53 9.57
CA VAL A 77 2.31 7.30 8.41
C VAL A 77 0.84 7.04 8.14
N LEU A 78 0.05 8.11 8.06
CA LEU A 78 -1.29 8.05 7.48
C LEU A 78 -1.15 8.06 5.96
N VAL A 79 -1.78 7.11 5.29
CA VAL A 79 -2.06 7.13 3.85
C VAL A 79 -3.54 7.49 3.66
N ASN A 80 -3.80 8.52 2.88
CA ASN A 80 -5.15 9.02 2.69
C ASN A 80 -5.99 8.09 1.81
N ALA A 81 -7.31 8.17 1.94
CA ALA A 81 -8.23 7.36 1.13
C ALA A 81 -8.03 7.59 -0.37
N ASN A 82 -8.16 6.53 -1.15
CA ASN A 82 -8.00 6.52 -2.61
C ASN A 82 -6.62 6.94 -3.14
N VAL A 83 -5.61 7.03 -2.31
CA VAL A 83 -4.22 7.29 -2.72
C VAL A 83 -3.59 5.99 -3.24
N LEU A 84 -2.96 6.06 -4.40
CA LEU A 84 -2.13 4.99 -4.91
C LEU A 84 -0.81 5.00 -4.15
N HIS A 85 -0.49 3.89 -3.46
CA HIS A 85 0.67 3.80 -2.61
C HIS A 85 1.29 2.40 -2.62
N ARG A 86 2.50 2.31 -2.08
CA ARG A 86 3.28 1.08 -1.94
C ARG A 86 4.03 1.14 -0.62
N ASN A 87 4.09 0.01 0.08
CA ASN A 87 4.84 -0.16 1.31
C ASN A 87 5.95 -1.19 1.12
N GLU A 88 7.19 -0.89 1.49
CA GLU A 88 8.33 -1.81 1.35
C GLU A 88 9.33 -1.67 2.51
N ALA A 89 10.09 -2.74 2.76
CA ALA A 89 11.23 -2.68 3.67
C ALA A 89 12.28 -1.72 3.09
N PHE A 90 12.70 -0.72 3.86
CA PHE A 90 13.70 0.25 3.39
C PHE A 90 15.02 -0.46 3.07
N GLU A 91 15.53 -0.24 1.86
CA GLU A 91 16.75 -0.88 1.34
C GLU A 91 16.77 -2.43 1.45
N GLY A 92 15.58 -3.06 1.55
CA GLY A 92 15.47 -4.51 1.69
C GLY A 92 15.90 -5.04 3.06
N ALA A 93 15.90 -4.18 4.10
CA ALA A 93 16.27 -4.59 5.46
C ALA A 93 15.33 -5.70 5.97
N PRO A 94 15.85 -6.73 6.64
CA PRO A 94 15.04 -7.79 7.23
C PRO A 94 14.35 -7.31 8.52
N GLY A 95 13.35 -8.07 8.99
CA GLY A 95 12.71 -7.87 10.30
C GLY A 95 11.74 -6.68 10.34
N VAL A 96 11.30 -6.17 9.19
CA VAL A 96 10.31 -5.09 9.17
C VAL A 96 8.93 -5.65 9.52
N CYS A 97 8.34 -5.09 10.59
CA CYS A 97 6.98 -5.37 11.03
C CYS A 97 6.18 -4.08 11.07
N VAL A 98 4.96 -4.13 10.53
CA VAL A 98 4.08 -2.97 10.42
C VAL A 98 2.72 -3.31 11.03
N GLN A 99 2.29 -2.50 11.99
CA GLN A 99 0.94 -2.51 12.52
C GLN A 99 0.09 -1.51 11.75
N THR A 100 -0.92 -2.00 11.04
CA THR A 100 -1.75 -1.19 10.16
C THR A 100 -3.17 -1.10 10.72
N HIS A 101 -3.68 0.13 10.76
CA HIS A 101 -5.10 0.42 10.99
C HIS A 101 -5.75 0.77 9.65
N MET A 102 -6.69 -0.05 9.21
CA MET A 102 -7.52 0.26 8.04
C MET A 102 -8.95 0.50 8.50
N PHE A 103 -9.51 1.66 8.17
CA PHE A 103 -10.86 2.00 8.63
C PHE A 103 -11.61 2.92 7.67
N ASP A 104 -12.93 2.80 7.67
CA ASP A 104 -13.81 3.74 6.97
C ASP A 104 -13.95 5.03 7.77
N ARG A 105 -14.09 6.14 7.05
CA ARG A 105 -14.30 7.48 7.64
C ARG A 105 -15.52 7.57 8.57
N SER A 106 -16.49 6.68 8.45
CA SER A 106 -17.69 6.63 9.32
C SER A 106 -17.34 6.35 10.79
N LEU A 107 -16.21 5.70 11.07
CA LEU A 107 -15.76 5.45 12.45
C LEU A 107 -15.24 6.69 13.16
N VAL A 108 -14.78 7.70 12.41
CA VAL A 108 -14.28 8.97 12.97
C VAL A 108 -15.29 10.11 12.83
N ALA A 109 -16.38 9.93 12.08
CA ALA A 109 -17.49 10.89 12.00
C ALA A 109 -18.75 10.22 11.45
N ALA A 110 -19.59 9.70 12.32
CA ALA A 110 -20.90 9.16 11.94
C ALA A 110 -21.95 10.26 11.65
N ALA A 111 -21.80 11.45 12.25
CA ALA A 111 -22.70 12.57 12.04
C ALA A 111 -22.22 13.49 10.90
N GLU A 112 -23.18 14.08 10.17
CA GLU A 112 -22.92 14.92 8.99
C GLU A 112 -22.02 16.12 9.28
N LEU A 113 -22.25 16.82 10.40
CA LEU A 113 -21.51 18.04 10.71
C LEU A 113 -20.02 17.79 11.01
N PRO A 114 -19.62 16.84 11.87
CA PRO A 114 -18.22 16.44 12.04
C PRO A 114 -17.60 15.91 10.74
N LEU A 115 -18.32 15.08 9.99
CA LEU A 115 -17.85 14.56 8.70
C LEU A 115 -17.46 15.71 7.76
N ARG A 116 -18.34 16.65 7.54
CA ARG A 116 -18.13 17.78 6.64
C ARG A 116 -17.06 18.75 7.12
N ARG A 117 -16.95 18.99 8.46
CA ARG A 117 -16.02 19.97 9.02
C ARG A 117 -14.60 19.45 9.23
N TYR A 118 -14.44 18.18 9.60
CA TYR A 118 -13.19 17.68 10.14
C TYR A 118 -12.64 16.45 9.41
N VAL A 119 -13.50 15.73 8.66
CA VAL A 119 -13.07 14.53 7.94
C VAL A 119 -12.96 14.78 6.44
N ALA A 120 -14.02 15.26 5.81
CA ALA A 120 -14.02 15.53 4.38
C ALA A 120 -12.87 16.43 3.91
N PRO A 121 -12.51 17.53 4.62
CA PRO A 121 -11.39 18.38 4.20
C PRO A 121 -10.04 17.65 4.15
N VAL A 122 -9.82 16.66 5.00
CA VAL A 122 -8.60 15.82 5.00
C VAL A 122 -8.69 14.77 3.90
N VAL A 123 -9.77 14.00 3.87
CA VAL A 123 -9.96 12.86 2.95
C VAL A 123 -10.01 13.31 1.48
N GLU A 124 -10.61 14.46 1.21
CA GLU A 124 -10.75 15.02 -0.14
C GLU A 124 -9.57 15.90 -0.56
N CYS A 125 -8.59 16.11 0.33
CA CYS A 125 -7.42 16.96 0.04
C CYS A 125 -6.52 16.29 -0.99
N THR A 126 -6.48 16.86 -2.19
CA THR A 126 -5.62 16.36 -3.28
C THR A 126 -4.13 16.64 -3.09
N LEU A 127 -3.77 17.44 -2.08
CA LEU A 127 -2.37 17.73 -1.72
C LEU A 127 -1.85 16.79 -0.61
N LEU A 128 -2.73 16.06 0.06
CA LEU A 128 -2.40 15.21 1.20
C LEU A 128 -2.51 13.72 0.80
N ASP A 129 -1.46 13.18 0.18
CA ASP A 129 -1.39 11.76 -0.11
C ASP A 129 -1.06 10.96 1.16
N ALA A 130 -0.10 11.46 1.96
CA ALA A 130 0.29 10.86 3.22
C ALA A 130 0.70 11.93 4.24
N LEU A 131 0.61 11.56 5.52
CA LEU A 131 1.01 12.41 6.66
C LEU A 131 1.91 11.58 7.59
N PRO A 132 3.23 11.87 7.65
CA PRO A 132 4.13 11.18 8.56
C PRO A 132 3.88 11.59 10.01
N LEU A 133 4.02 10.64 10.93
CA LEU A 133 3.84 10.80 12.37
C LEU A 133 5.13 10.37 13.08
N PHE A 134 5.77 11.27 13.80
CA PHE A 134 7.06 11.03 14.46
C PHE A 134 6.90 10.95 15.98
N ARG A 135 7.33 9.84 16.60
CA ARG A 135 7.18 9.58 18.04
C ARG A 135 7.88 10.63 18.90
N GLU A 136 8.95 11.21 18.43
CA GLU A 136 9.69 12.27 19.14
C GLU A 136 8.90 13.60 19.24
N ASN A 137 7.99 13.86 18.29
CA ASN A 137 7.13 15.05 18.32
C ASN A 137 5.94 14.83 19.28
N ALA A 138 5.73 15.74 20.23
CA ALA A 138 4.69 15.59 21.25
C ALA A 138 3.25 15.54 20.68
N GLU A 139 2.95 16.31 19.63
CA GLU A 139 1.63 16.32 18.97
C GLU A 139 1.38 15.02 18.21
N HIS A 140 2.38 14.53 17.50
CA HIS A 140 2.32 13.25 16.77
C HIS A 140 2.25 12.06 17.72
N ARG A 141 2.97 12.13 18.87
CA ARG A 141 2.99 11.09 19.89
C ARG A 141 1.59 10.81 20.43
N ALA A 142 0.80 11.84 20.72
CA ALA A 142 -0.57 11.67 21.21
C ALA A 142 -1.47 10.93 20.22
N VAL A 143 -1.24 11.11 18.92
CA VAL A 143 -1.93 10.36 17.85
C VAL A 143 -1.49 8.89 17.87
N LEU A 144 -0.17 8.64 17.88
CA LEU A 144 0.41 7.30 17.88
C LEU A 144 0.01 6.50 19.13
N GLU A 145 0.01 7.10 20.33
CA GLU A 145 -0.43 6.45 21.56
C GLU A 145 -1.91 6.01 21.51
N ALA A 146 -2.77 6.83 20.90
CA ALA A 146 -4.17 6.45 20.71
C ALA A 146 -4.31 5.25 19.75
N LEU A 147 -3.49 5.23 18.69
CA LEU A 147 -3.47 4.13 17.71
C LEU A 147 -2.87 2.85 18.33
N ASP A 148 -1.77 2.92 19.09
CA ASP A 148 -1.20 1.77 19.80
C ASP A 148 -2.25 1.09 20.69
N ARG A 149 -3.04 1.89 21.43
CA ARG A 149 -4.13 1.39 22.26
C ARG A 149 -5.26 0.77 21.44
N ALA A 150 -5.62 1.38 20.30
CA ALA A 150 -6.64 0.82 19.42
C ALA A 150 -6.19 -0.53 18.85
N PHE A 151 -4.91 -0.68 18.51
CA PHE A 151 -4.34 -1.95 18.06
C PHE A 151 -4.38 -3.01 19.15
N ALA A 152 -4.01 -2.65 20.38
CA ALA A 152 -4.09 -3.55 21.54
C ALA A 152 -5.53 -4.00 21.83
N ALA A 153 -6.51 -3.07 21.80
CA ALA A 153 -7.93 -3.38 21.97
C ALA A 153 -8.43 -4.37 20.88
N ALA A 154 -8.02 -4.20 19.61
CA ALA A 154 -8.32 -5.11 18.53
C ALA A 154 -7.72 -6.51 18.70
N GLY A 155 -6.60 -6.63 19.41
CA GLY A 155 -5.97 -7.91 19.73
C GLY A 155 -6.61 -8.62 20.94
N GLU A 156 -7.10 -7.87 21.91
CA GLU A 156 -7.68 -8.41 23.14
C GLU A 156 -9.16 -8.81 22.97
N GLU A 157 -9.91 -8.17 22.12
CA GLU A 157 -11.34 -8.40 21.82
C GLU A 157 -12.22 -8.52 23.08
N LYS A 158 -11.95 -7.71 24.08
CA LYS A 158 -12.77 -7.64 25.29
C LYS A 158 -14.16 -7.07 24.96
N ASP A 159 -15.14 -7.38 25.78
CA ASP A 159 -16.49 -6.84 25.60
C ASP A 159 -16.46 -5.31 25.50
N GLY A 160 -17.03 -4.75 24.42
CA GLY A 160 -17.03 -3.33 24.11
C GLY A 160 -15.77 -2.79 23.41
N TYR A 161 -14.86 -3.65 22.93
CA TYR A 161 -13.62 -3.22 22.25
C TYR A 161 -13.88 -2.36 21.01
N GLU A 162 -14.99 -2.59 20.30
CA GLU A 162 -15.36 -1.78 19.12
C GLU A 162 -15.64 -0.32 19.51
N LEU A 163 -16.30 -0.10 20.67
CA LEU A 163 -16.54 1.24 21.19
C LEU A 163 -15.24 1.92 21.63
N GLU A 164 -14.33 1.15 22.25
CA GLU A 164 -13.01 1.65 22.64
C GLU A 164 -12.21 2.06 21.39
N ILE A 165 -12.15 1.22 20.35
CA ILE A 165 -11.50 1.53 19.07
C ILE A 165 -12.10 2.79 18.45
N CYS A 166 -13.42 2.92 18.36
CA CYS A 166 -14.06 4.14 17.85
C CYS A 166 -13.64 5.38 18.62
N GLY A 167 -13.61 5.32 19.95
CA GLY A 167 -13.16 6.43 20.80
C GLY A 167 -11.70 6.83 20.56
N LEU A 168 -10.84 5.82 20.44
CA LEU A 168 -9.39 6.01 20.19
C LEU A 168 -9.10 6.53 18.77
N LEU A 169 -9.81 6.03 17.74
CA LEU A 169 -9.70 6.55 16.38
C LEU A 169 -10.18 8.00 16.29
N ASN A 170 -11.27 8.36 17.00
CA ASN A 170 -11.72 9.76 17.06
C ASN A 170 -10.69 10.65 17.76
N ARG A 171 -10.04 10.16 18.81
CA ARG A 171 -8.95 10.89 19.50
C ARG A 171 -7.75 11.08 18.57
N ALA A 172 -7.31 10.04 17.87
CA ALA A 172 -6.24 10.11 16.87
C ALA A 172 -6.60 11.09 15.74
N TRP A 173 -7.85 11.03 15.26
CA TRP A 173 -8.31 11.90 14.17
C TRP A 173 -8.28 13.39 14.51
N GLN A 174 -8.57 13.76 15.75
CA GLN A 174 -8.45 15.16 16.21
C GLN A 174 -7.02 15.67 16.02
N GLY A 175 -6.01 14.87 16.38
CA GLY A 175 -4.60 15.21 16.16
C GLY A 175 -4.26 15.25 14.67
N ILE A 176 -4.66 14.24 13.90
CA ILE A 176 -4.44 14.18 12.44
C ILE A 176 -5.03 15.41 11.74
N TYR A 177 -6.26 15.80 12.08
CA TYR A 177 -6.89 17.00 11.53
C TYR A 177 -6.07 18.27 11.83
N ALA A 178 -5.62 18.42 13.08
CA ALA A 178 -4.79 19.57 13.47
C ALA A 178 -3.46 19.62 12.67
N LEU A 179 -2.79 18.48 12.51
CA LEU A 179 -1.57 18.36 11.72
C LEU A 179 -1.79 18.58 10.22
N ALA A 180 -2.97 18.26 9.70
CA ALA A 180 -3.32 18.45 8.30
C ALA A 180 -3.71 19.91 7.94
N LEU A 181 -4.06 20.75 8.92
CA LEU A 181 -4.55 22.11 8.70
C LEU A 181 -3.69 22.95 7.74
N PRO A 182 -2.34 22.94 7.83
CA PRO A 182 -1.50 23.73 6.91
C PRO A 182 -1.65 23.29 5.44
N VAL A 183 -1.92 22.00 5.21
CA VAL A 183 -2.04 21.42 3.86
C VAL A 183 -3.45 21.61 3.30
N ILE A 184 -4.49 21.33 4.10
CA ILE A 184 -5.88 21.44 3.66
C ILE A 184 -6.33 22.89 3.44
N GLY A 185 -5.68 23.87 4.10
CA GLY A 185 -5.91 25.30 3.89
C GLY A 185 -5.26 25.85 2.62
N ALA A 186 -4.35 25.11 1.99
CA ALA A 186 -3.71 25.53 0.76
C ALA A 186 -4.67 25.42 -0.45
N ARG A 187 -4.43 26.24 -1.50
CA ARG A 187 -5.23 26.17 -2.72
C ARG A 187 -5.05 24.81 -3.39
N GLN A 188 -6.12 24.02 -3.45
CA GLN A 188 -6.13 22.68 -4.04
C GLN A 188 -6.00 22.76 -5.57
N PRO A 189 -5.07 22.03 -6.20
CA PRO A 189 -5.08 21.81 -7.63
C PRO A 189 -6.28 20.93 -8.02
N LEU A 190 -6.72 21.04 -9.28
CA LEU A 190 -7.73 20.12 -9.81
C LEU A 190 -7.26 18.65 -9.69
N PRO A 191 -8.17 17.69 -9.42
CA PRO A 191 -7.84 16.27 -9.39
C PRO A 191 -7.08 15.86 -10.66
N ARG A 192 -5.96 15.17 -10.50
CA ARG A 192 -5.15 14.73 -11.64
C ARG A 192 -5.84 13.60 -12.39
N MET A 193 -6.19 13.84 -13.65
CA MET A 193 -6.69 12.80 -14.57
C MET A 193 -5.66 11.68 -14.77
N GLU A 194 -4.38 11.98 -14.58
CA GLU A 194 -3.25 11.05 -14.67
C GLU A 194 -3.36 9.88 -13.68
N THR A 195 -3.79 10.13 -12.44
CA THR A 195 -3.96 9.07 -11.43
C THR A 195 -4.98 8.00 -11.86
N ALA A 196 -6.12 8.42 -12.43
CA ALA A 196 -7.13 7.47 -12.91
C ALA A 196 -6.64 6.66 -14.13
N ARG A 197 -5.83 7.27 -14.99
CA ARG A 197 -5.18 6.60 -16.13
C ARG A 197 -4.14 5.60 -15.64
N LEU A 198 -3.29 6.00 -14.68
CA LEU A 198 -2.27 5.12 -14.11
C LEU A 198 -2.88 3.89 -13.44
N LYS A 199 -3.95 4.06 -12.65
CA LYS A 199 -4.68 2.93 -12.03
C LYS A 199 -5.20 1.93 -13.07
N ARG A 200 -5.72 2.41 -14.22
CA ARG A 200 -6.14 1.53 -15.33
C ARG A 200 -4.96 0.81 -15.96
N MET A 201 -3.84 1.49 -16.20
CA MET A 201 -2.63 0.90 -16.77
C MET A 201 -2.02 -0.16 -15.84
N LEU A 202 -1.99 0.09 -14.53
CA LEU A 202 -1.53 -0.89 -13.54
C LEU A 202 -2.46 -2.11 -13.46
N GLY A 203 -3.79 -1.89 -13.52
CA GLY A 203 -4.78 -2.97 -13.61
C GLY A 203 -4.53 -3.85 -14.83
N PHE A 204 -4.33 -3.24 -16.01
CA PHE A 204 -4.03 -3.96 -17.23
C PHE A 204 -2.75 -4.79 -17.15
N ILE A 205 -1.66 -4.23 -16.60
CA ILE A 205 -0.42 -4.97 -16.36
C ILE A 205 -0.68 -6.21 -15.50
N ARG A 206 -1.43 -6.07 -14.40
CA ARG A 206 -1.72 -7.18 -13.49
C ARG A 206 -2.54 -8.27 -14.17
N ASP A 207 -3.55 -7.90 -14.96
CA ASP A 207 -4.46 -8.88 -15.56
C ASP A 207 -3.84 -9.61 -16.76
N HIS A 208 -2.83 -8.98 -17.38
CA HIS A 208 -2.18 -9.48 -18.60
C HIS A 208 -0.67 -9.74 -18.44
N PHE A 209 -0.14 -9.76 -17.22
CA PHE A 209 1.32 -9.88 -16.98
C PHE A 209 1.96 -11.12 -17.59
N ALA A 210 1.21 -12.22 -17.69
CA ALA A 210 1.68 -13.48 -18.27
C ALA A 210 1.73 -13.46 -19.81
N GLU A 211 1.09 -12.48 -20.43
CA GLU A 211 1.01 -12.33 -21.89
C GLU A 211 2.18 -11.48 -22.44
N ASP A 212 2.39 -11.52 -23.75
CA ASP A 212 3.39 -10.66 -24.41
C ASP A 212 2.80 -9.28 -24.68
N ILE A 213 2.66 -8.47 -23.62
CA ILE A 213 2.12 -7.11 -23.68
C ILE A 213 3.22 -6.07 -23.91
N SER A 214 2.93 -5.11 -24.78
CA SER A 214 3.80 -3.98 -25.12
C SER A 214 3.43 -2.70 -24.34
N PRO A 215 4.30 -1.67 -24.31
CA PRO A 215 3.93 -0.35 -23.81
C PRO A 215 2.74 0.28 -24.51
N ALA A 216 2.55 -0.04 -25.81
CA ALA A 216 1.39 0.43 -26.57
C ALA A 216 0.08 -0.18 -26.07
N ASP A 217 0.06 -1.48 -25.71
CA ASP A 217 -1.12 -2.15 -25.15
C ASP A 217 -1.46 -1.56 -23.77
N ILE A 218 -0.45 -1.34 -22.95
CA ILE A 218 -0.61 -0.68 -21.63
C ILE A 218 -1.20 0.72 -21.82
N ALA A 219 -0.70 1.52 -22.76
CA ALA A 219 -1.20 2.86 -23.06
C ALA A 219 -2.67 2.82 -23.55
N ALA A 220 -2.99 1.90 -24.45
CA ALA A 220 -4.32 1.72 -25.01
C ALA A 220 -5.37 1.41 -23.92
N SER A 221 -5.01 0.64 -22.88
CA SER A 221 -5.90 0.31 -21.76
C SER A 221 -6.42 1.56 -21.02
N ALA A 222 -5.67 2.65 -21.05
CA ALA A 222 -6.05 3.92 -20.43
C ALA A 222 -6.52 4.98 -21.45
N GLY A 223 -6.60 4.65 -22.74
CA GLY A 223 -6.97 5.57 -23.80
C GLY A 223 -5.95 6.70 -24.00
N VAL A 224 -4.64 6.39 -23.85
CA VAL A 224 -3.55 7.36 -24.04
C VAL A 224 -2.57 6.84 -25.11
N CYS A 225 -1.73 7.74 -25.65
CA CYS A 225 -0.62 7.31 -26.49
C CYS A 225 0.55 6.78 -25.65
N GLU A 226 1.45 6.03 -26.28
CA GLU A 226 2.61 5.42 -25.63
C GLU A 226 3.51 6.46 -24.92
N ARG A 227 3.77 7.61 -25.55
CA ARG A 227 4.53 8.71 -24.96
C ARG A 227 3.90 9.18 -23.65
N GLU A 228 2.58 9.31 -23.62
CA GLU A 228 1.83 9.72 -22.41
C GLU A 228 1.88 8.64 -21.34
N CYS A 229 1.81 7.38 -21.72
CA CYS A 229 1.99 6.24 -20.81
C CYS A 229 3.36 6.32 -20.11
N PHE A 230 4.46 6.44 -20.87
CA PHE A 230 5.80 6.59 -20.29
C PHE A 230 5.90 7.82 -19.38
N ARG A 231 5.30 8.94 -19.78
CA ARG A 231 5.26 10.16 -18.98
C ARG A 231 4.54 9.93 -17.64
N CYS A 232 3.37 9.30 -17.66
CA CYS A 232 2.61 8.95 -16.47
C CYS A 232 3.43 8.07 -15.51
N PHE A 233 3.97 6.95 -15.99
CA PHE A 233 4.79 6.07 -15.15
C PHE A 233 6.02 6.76 -14.58
N LYS A 234 6.70 7.60 -15.38
CA LYS A 234 7.88 8.32 -14.91
C LYS A 234 7.55 9.39 -13.87
N GLN A 235 6.49 10.15 -14.08
CA GLN A 235 6.09 11.23 -13.17
C GLN A 235 5.44 10.73 -11.88
N GLU A 236 4.60 9.68 -12.00
CA GLU A 236 3.79 9.21 -10.87
C GLU A 236 4.48 8.09 -10.06
N LEU A 237 5.33 7.28 -10.69
CA LEU A 237 5.97 6.13 -10.05
C LEU A 237 7.52 6.14 -10.15
N GLY A 238 8.11 7.13 -10.78
CA GLY A 238 9.56 7.19 -10.98
C GLY A 238 10.16 6.11 -11.90
N THR A 239 9.31 5.27 -12.53
CA THR A 239 9.68 4.06 -13.28
C THR A 239 9.19 4.10 -14.73
N THR A 240 9.27 2.96 -15.43
CA THR A 240 8.70 2.79 -16.78
C THR A 240 7.64 1.68 -16.81
N PRO A 241 6.71 1.67 -17.78
CA PRO A 241 5.70 0.61 -17.91
C PRO A 241 6.31 -0.80 -17.94
N LEU A 242 7.38 -1.01 -18.72
CA LEU A 242 8.06 -2.31 -18.83
C LEU A 242 8.82 -2.71 -17.56
N ALA A 243 9.41 -1.75 -16.85
CA ALA A 243 10.05 -2.04 -15.56
C ALA A 243 9.01 -2.46 -14.52
N THR A 244 7.86 -1.80 -14.49
CA THR A 244 6.72 -2.16 -13.63
C THR A 244 6.19 -3.56 -13.97
N LEU A 245 5.99 -3.87 -15.25
CA LEU A 245 5.59 -5.22 -15.71
C LEU A 245 6.60 -6.28 -15.26
N THR A 246 7.89 -6.02 -15.47
CA THR A 246 8.96 -6.96 -15.08
C THR A 246 8.97 -7.19 -13.56
N ASP A 247 8.83 -6.12 -12.78
CA ASP A 247 8.79 -6.20 -11.32
C ASP A 247 7.57 -7.01 -10.84
N PHE A 248 6.40 -6.80 -11.45
CA PHE A 248 5.20 -7.59 -11.17
C PHE A 248 5.39 -9.09 -11.49
N ARG A 249 5.94 -9.42 -12.66
CA ARG A 249 6.28 -10.80 -13.06
C ARG A 249 7.22 -11.48 -12.07
N LEU A 250 8.24 -10.74 -11.59
CA LEU A 250 9.21 -11.28 -10.63
C LEU A 250 8.58 -11.59 -9.27
N ARG A 251 7.66 -10.75 -8.79
CA ARG A 251 6.93 -11.02 -7.55
C ARG A 251 6.05 -12.26 -7.68
N LYS A 252 5.27 -12.37 -8.75
CA LYS A 252 4.45 -13.56 -9.01
C LYS A 252 5.30 -14.82 -9.14
N ALA A 253 6.48 -14.73 -9.73
CA ALA A 253 7.41 -15.84 -9.77
C ALA A 253 7.96 -16.21 -8.37
N ALA A 254 8.22 -15.23 -7.51
CA ALA A 254 8.66 -15.45 -6.14
C ALA A 254 7.58 -16.17 -5.30
N GLU A 255 6.31 -15.78 -5.44
CA GLU A 255 5.16 -16.48 -4.85
C GLU A 255 5.12 -17.94 -5.29
N LEU A 256 5.10 -18.19 -6.62
CA LEU A 256 5.06 -19.55 -7.16
C LEU A 256 6.27 -20.42 -6.76
N LEU A 257 7.45 -19.81 -6.58
CA LEU A 257 8.64 -20.53 -6.10
C LEU A 257 8.50 -21.02 -4.66
N ARG A 258 7.80 -20.29 -3.80
CA ARG A 258 7.55 -20.67 -2.39
C ARG A 258 6.40 -21.65 -2.25
N GLU A 259 5.34 -21.47 -3.03
CA GLU A 259 4.07 -22.17 -2.85
C GLU A 259 3.92 -23.46 -3.67
N THR A 260 4.81 -23.66 -4.66
CA THR A 260 4.69 -24.80 -5.58
C THR A 260 6.01 -25.50 -5.86
N ASP A 261 5.92 -26.78 -6.23
CA ASP A 261 7.05 -27.58 -6.71
C ASP A 261 7.29 -27.47 -8.23
N ARG A 262 6.64 -26.53 -8.90
CA ARG A 262 6.79 -26.30 -10.35
C ARG A 262 8.24 -26.02 -10.70
N SER A 263 8.70 -26.46 -11.89
CA SER A 263 10.06 -26.17 -12.32
C SER A 263 10.29 -24.66 -12.49
N VAL A 264 11.53 -24.21 -12.31
CA VAL A 264 11.90 -22.80 -12.52
C VAL A 264 11.57 -22.33 -13.94
N THR A 265 11.67 -23.24 -14.91
CA THR A 265 11.32 -22.99 -16.33
C THR A 265 9.82 -22.78 -16.51
N ASP A 266 9.00 -23.64 -15.89
CA ASP A 266 7.53 -23.51 -15.96
C ASP A 266 7.04 -22.24 -15.25
N ILE A 267 7.66 -21.89 -14.12
CA ILE A 267 7.34 -20.63 -13.41
C ILE A 267 7.71 -19.42 -14.27
N ALA A 268 8.89 -19.43 -14.89
CA ALA A 268 9.30 -18.35 -15.79
C ALA A 268 8.28 -18.17 -16.93
N ALA A 269 7.88 -19.27 -17.59
CA ALA A 269 6.87 -19.25 -18.66
C ALA A 269 5.51 -18.76 -18.15
N ALA A 270 5.04 -19.27 -17.01
CA ALA A 270 3.77 -18.87 -16.41
C ALA A 270 3.73 -17.38 -15.99
N CYS A 271 4.90 -16.78 -15.73
CA CYS A 271 5.03 -15.36 -15.43
C CYS A 271 5.37 -14.49 -16.66
N GLY A 272 5.24 -15.02 -17.87
CA GLY A 272 5.41 -14.25 -19.11
C GLY A 272 6.87 -13.93 -19.48
N PHE A 273 7.86 -14.67 -18.94
CA PHE A 273 9.25 -14.55 -19.37
C PHE A 273 9.52 -15.42 -20.58
N ALA A 274 10.02 -14.82 -21.66
CA ALA A 274 10.33 -15.53 -22.90
C ALA A 274 11.40 -16.64 -22.75
N THR A 275 12.32 -16.48 -21.79
CA THR A 275 13.37 -17.48 -21.50
C THR A 275 13.67 -17.57 -20.02
N SER A 276 13.93 -18.80 -19.52
CA SER A 276 14.36 -19.04 -18.15
C SER A 276 15.72 -18.41 -17.82
N SER A 277 16.61 -18.25 -18.82
CA SER A 277 17.90 -17.58 -18.66
C SER A 277 17.75 -16.10 -18.36
N TYR A 278 16.89 -15.39 -19.11
CA TYR A 278 16.58 -13.98 -18.83
C TYR A 278 15.89 -13.83 -17.48
N PHE A 279 14.91 -14.68 -17.20
CA PHE A 279 14.24 -14.73 -15.88
C PHE A 279 15.27 -14.87 -14.75
N GLY A 280 16.14 -15.89 -14.80
CA GLY A 280 17.14 -16.11 -13.75
C GLY A 280 18.07 -14.91 -13.51
N LYS A 281 18.47 -14.21 -14.58
CA LYS A 281 19.29 -13.00 -14.50
C LYS A 281 18.55 -11.85 -13.80
N VAL A 282 17.32 -11.53 -14.22
CA VAL A 282 16.56 -10.40 -13.65
C VAL A 282 16.08 -10.72 -12.25
N PHE A 283 15.70 -11.97 -11.97
CA PHE A 283 15.31 -12.44 -10.64
C PHE A 283 16.46 -12.28 -9.64
N ARG A 284 17.67 -12.77 -9.98
CA ARG A 284 18.87 -12.62 -9.13
C ARG A 284 19.21 -11.17 -8.87
N ARG A 285 19.09 -10.30 -9.89
CA ARG A 285 19.32 -8.86 -9.73
C ARG A 285 18.33 -8.20 -8.77
N ARG A 286 17.08 -8.65 -8.76
CA ARG A 286 15.99 -8.06 -7.95
C ARG A 286 15.92 -8.61 -6.53
N MET A 287 16.10 -9.93 -6.38
CA MET A 287 15.93 -10.66 -5.11
C MET A 287 17.26 -11.00 -4.42
N ASN A 288 18.39 -10.63 -5.00
CA ASN A 288 19.75 -10.96 -4.54
C ASN A 288 20.05 -12.46 -4.43
N LEU A 289 19.11 -13.34 -4.83
CA LEU A 289 19.20 -14.79 -4.82
C LEU A 289 18.82 -15.36 -6.18
N SER A 290 19.39 -16.52 -6.56
CA SER A 290 18.88 -17.26 -7.72
C SER A 290 17.47 -17.83 -7.41
N PRO A 291 16.60 -18.10 -8.42
CA PRO A 291 15.30 -18.71 -8.20
C PRO A 291 15.36 -20.01 -7.38
N LEU A 292 16.35 -20.86 -7.65
CA LEU A 292 16.56 -22.10 -6.90
C LEU A 292 17.00 -21.86 -5.45
N ALA A 293 17.84 -20.87 -5.20
CA ALA A 293 18.26 -20.50 -3.86
C ALA A 293 17.09 -19.89 -3.07
N TYR A 294 16.28 -19.06 -3.72
CA TYR A 294 15.09 -18.43 -3.14
C TYR A 294 14.01 -19.45 -2.71
N ARG A 295 13.85 -20.56 -3.46
CA ARG A 295 12.93 -21.65 -3.11
C ARG A 295 13.35 -22.41 -1.85
N ARG A 296 14.66 -22.45 -1.54
CA ARG A 296 15.21 -23.26 -0.45
C ARG A 296 15.31 -22.53 0.88
N GLY A 297 15.22 -21.23 0.87
CA GLY A 297 15.30 -20.35 2.04
C GLY A 297 13.98 -19.82 2.48
#